data_e03301cb7126ddd8fb20f32715b8dbd0
#
_entry.id   e03301cb7126ddd8fb20f32715b8dbd0
#
_cell.length_a   1.000
_cell.length_b   1.000
_cell.length_c   1.000
_cell.angle_alpha   90.00
_cell.angle_beta   90.00
_cell.angle_gamma   90.00
#
_symmetry.space_group_name_H-M   'P 1'
#
loop_
_entity.id
_entity.type
_entity.pdbx_description
1 polymer ?
#
loop_
_entity_poly.entity_id
_entity_poly.type
_entity_poly.pdbx_seq_one_letter_code
_entity_poly.pdbx_strand_id
1 'polypeptide(L)'
;MDTAVRNRVISTGPVDGFLDLRGLPNPEPILELAEAAQFWDDDDTVRVLSDDDCFATDFVRWAGGTDVQILSLRYPTENLTEVILRGPARLPHRIST
;
A
#
# COMPACT_ATOMS: atom_id res chain seq x y z
N MET A 1 10.05 1.68 23.41
CA MET A 1 10.08 1.57 23.15
C MET A 1 10.06 1.32 22.41
N ASP A 2 9.92 1.04 22.26
CA ASP A 2 9.97 0.80 21.61
C ASP A 2 9.93 0.49 20.79
N THR A 3 9.68 0.20 20.73
CA THR A 3 9.55 -0.06 20.07
C THR A 3 9.52 0.00 19.06
N ALA A 4 9.37 0.04 18.99
CA ALA A 4 9.27 0.16 18.13
C ALA A 4 9.70 0.37 17.28
N VAL A 5 9.90 0.44 17.54
CA VAL A 5 10.41 0.68 16.85
C VAL A 5 10.90 0.35 16.06
N ARG A 6 11.01 -0.11 16.31
CA ARG A 6 11.40 -0.40 15.69
C ARG A 6 11.49 -0.60 14.59
N ASN A 7 10.92 -0.64 14.38
CA ASN A 7 10.77 -0.70 13.46
C ASN A 7 10.98 -0.19 12.56
N ARG A 8 11.21 0.09 12.61
CA ARG A 8 11.38 0.53 11.78
C ARG A 8 11.88 0.82 11.01
N VAL A 9 11.84 0.70 11.27
CA VAL A 9 12.32 1.00 10.60
C VAL A 9 12.51 1.28 9.59
N ILE A 10 12.20 1.31 10.26
CA ILE A 10 12.61 1.20 8.92
C ILE A 10 12.76 2.52 8.25
N SER A 11 13.31 2.50 7.11
CA SER A 11 13.72 3.67 6.39
C SER A 11 12.58 4.54 5.88
N THR A 12 11.35 4.09 5.95
CA THR A 12 10.23 4.88 5.45
C THR A 12 9.73 5.91 6.45
N GLY A 13 10.17 5.80 7.71
CA GLY A 13 9.67 6.68 8.75
C GLY A 13 8.23 6.39 9.10
N PRO A 14 7.57 7.31 9.78
CA PRO A 14 6.18 7.10 10.17
C PRO A 14 5.26 7.08 8.96
N VAL A 15 4.19 6.31 9.05
CA VAL A 15 3.19 6.27 7.99
C VAL A 15 2.06 7.24 8.34
N ASP A 16 1.45 7.79 7.30
CA ASP A 16 0.34 8.72 7.47
C ASP A 16 -1.00 8.00 7.52
N GLY A 17 -1.04 6.77 7.02
CA GLY A 17 -2.27 6.00 7.01
C GLY A 17 -2.01 4.52 7.11
N PHE A 18 -3.05 3.79 7.48
CA PHE A 18 -2.97 2.35 7.62
C PHE A 18 -4.27 1.75 7.11
N LEU A 19 -4.13 0.74 6.26
CA LEU A 19 -5.28 0.07 5.66
C LEU A 19 -5.15 -1.43 5.93
N ASP A 20 -6.06 -1.96 6.72
CA ASP A 20 -6.06 -3.37 7.08
C ASP A 20 -7.10 -4.10 6.24
N LEU A 21 -6.63 -4.82 5.24
CA LEU A 21 -7.49 -5.53 4.31
C LEU A 21 -7.56 -7.02 4.59
N ARG A 22 -7.09 -7.45 5.77
CA ARG A 22 -7.16 -8.86 6.12
C ARG A 22 -8.61 -9.31 6.21
N GLY A 23 -8.86 -10.53 5.79
CA GLY A 23 -10.19 -11.09 5.79
C GLY A 23 -10.99 -10.83 4.53
N LEU A 24 -10.47 -10.01 3.62
CA LEU A 24 -11.14 -9.74 2.36
C LEU A 24 -10.58 -10.67 1.28
N PRO A 25 -11.44 -11.45 0.63
CA PRO A 25 -10.98 -12.34 -0.45
C PRO A 25 -10.81 -11.57 -1.76
N ASN A 26 -9.99 -12.10 -2.64
CA ASN A 26 -9.81 -11.56 -3.98
C ASN A 26 -11.18 -11.45 -4.69
N PRO A 27 -11.48 -10.36 -5.36
CA PRO A 27 -10.61 -9.21 -5.67
C PRO A 27 -10.81 -8.02 -4.73
N GLU A 28 -11.46 -8.20 -3.61
CA GLU A 28 -11.83 -7.08 -2.74
C GLU A 28 -10.66 -6.27 -2.21
N PRO A 29 -9.52 -6.90 -1.82
CA PRO A 29 -8.42 -6.10 -1.29
C PRO A 29 -7.94 -5.02 -2.24
N ILE A 30 -7.75 -5.37 -3.51
CA ILE A 30 -7.23 -4.37 -4.45
C ILE A 30 -8.27 -3.31 -4.78
N LEU A 31 -9.55 -3.67 -4.76
CA LEU A 31 -10.61 -2.70 -4.99
C LEU A 31 -10.70 -1.70 -3.85
N GLU A 32 -10.60 -2.19 -2.61
CA GLU A 32 -10.63 -1.32 -1.44
C GLU A 32 -9.42 -0.39 -1.43
N LEU A 33 -8.25 -0.93 -1.77
CA LEU A 33 -7.04 -0.13 -1.85
C LEU A 33 -7.19 0.98 -2.88
N ALA A 34 -7.66 0.64 -4.07
CA ALA A 34 -7.80 1.61 -5.14
C ALA A 34 -8.78 2.71 -4.76
N GLU A 35 -9.85 2.35 -4.06
CA GLU A 35 -10.83 3.34 -3.62
C GLU A 35 -10.24 4.28 -2.58
N ALA A 36 -9.57 3.72 -1.58
CA ALA A 36 -8.95 4.53 -0.53
C ALA A 36 -7.90 5.47 -1.11
N ALA A 37 -7.16 4.99 -2.09
CA ALA A 37 -6.04 5.74 -2.65
C ALA A 37 -6.47 7.02 -3.34
N GLN A 38 -7.74 7.12 -3.75
CA GLN A 38 -8.23 8.33 -4.40
C GLN A 38 -8.17 9.54 -3.48
N PHE A 39 -8.10 9.31 -2.18
CA PHE A 39 -8.14 10.39 -1.21
C PHE A 39 -6.77 10.71 -0.61
N TRP A 40 -5.72 10.05 -1.08
CA TRP A 40 -4.38 10.28 -0.55
C TRP A 40 -3.73 11.49 -1.18
N ASP A 41 -2.96 12.22 -0.38
CA ASP A 41 -2.17 13.34 -0.87
C ASP A 41 -0.87 12.84 -1.47
N ASP A 42 -0.17 13.75 -2.15
CA ASP A 42 1.03 13.41 -2.91
C ASP A 42 2.12 12.74 -2.09
N ASP A 43 2.25 13.15 -0.85
CA ASP A 43 3.34 12.64 0.00
C ASP A 43 2.86 11.69 1.08
N ASP A 44 1.57 11.30 1.05
CA ASP A 44 1.07 10.38 2.04
C ASP A 44 1.75 9.03 1.92
N THR A 45 2.22 8.53 3.06
CA THR A 45 2.79 7.20 3.16
C THR A 45 1.78 6.31 3.87
N VAL A 46 1.43 5.20 3.23
CA VAL A 46 0.36 4.34 3.72
C VAL A 46 0.86 2.91 3.82
N ARG A 47 0.52 2.28 4.93
CA ARG A 47 0.83 0.87 5.17
C ARG A 47 -0.42 0.05 4.95
N VAL A 48 -0.30 -1.04 4.20
CA VAL A 48 -1.44 -1.89 3.83
C VAL A 48 -1.12 -3.33 4.15
N LEU A 49 -2.07 -4.01 4.76
CA LEU A 49 -1.95 -5.44 5.06
C LEU A 49 -3.04 -6.22 4.33
N SER A 50 -2.69 -7.39 3.83
CA SER A 50 -3.67 -8.31 3.24
C SER A 50 -3.22 -9.74 3.47
N ASP A 51 -4.18 -10.63 3.70
CA ASP A 51 -3.89 -12.05 3.80
C ASP A 51 -4.39 -12.83 2.58
N ASP A 52 -4.73 -12.11 1.51
CA ASP A 52 -5.15 -12.73 0.27
C ASP A 52 -3.93 -13.13 -0.56
N ASP A 53 -3.92 -14.36 -1.07
CA ASP A 53 -2.77 -14.90 -1.79
C ASP A 53 -2.44 -14.15 -3.07
N CYS A 54 -3.42 -13.51 -3.67
CA CYS A 54 -3.22 -12.81 -4.94
C CYS A 54 -2.90 -11.33 -4.76
N PHE A 55 -2.91 -10.85 -3.52
CA PHE A 55 -2.81 -9.41 -3.30
C PHE A 55 -1.50 -8.83 -3.82
N ALA A 56 -0.38 -9.51 -3.57
CA ALA A 56 0.91 -8.96 -3.99
C ALA A 56 0.97 -8.75 -5.50
N THR A 57 0.50 -9.74 -6.25
CA THR A 57 0.48 -9.65 -7.71
C THR A 57 -0.45 -8.54 -8.19
N ASP A 58 -1.65 -8.50 -7.61
CA ASP A 58 -2.63 -7.48 -7.97
C ASP A 58 -2.14 -6.09 -7.61
N PHE A 59 -1.47 -5.98 -6.46
CA PHE A 59 -0.93 -4.70 -6.00
C PHE A 59 0.13 -4.17 -6.96
N VAL A 60 1.09 -5.02 -7.35
CA VAL A 60 2.15 -4.58 -8.25
C VAL A 60 1.57 -4.14 -9.59
N ARG A 61 0.58 -4.87 -10.09
CA ARG A 61 -0.08 -4.52 -11.34
C ARG A 61 -0.81 -3.18 -11.22
N TRP A 62 -1.54 -3.00 -10.13
CA TRP A 62 -2.26 -1.75 -9.89
C TRP A 62 -1.30 -0.57 -9.76
N ALA A 63 -0.22 -0.76 -9.00
CA ALA A 63 0.75 0.31 -8.78
C ALA A 63 1.42 0.72 -10.08
N GLY A 64 1.63 -0.25 -10.98
CA GLY A 64 2.24 0.05 -12.27
C GLY A 64 1.40 0.93 -13.17
N GLY A 65 0.08 1.00 -12.90
CA GLY A 65 -0.82 1.86 -13.65
C GLY A 65 -1.12 3.19 -12.97
N THR A 66 -0.40 3.49 -11.89
CA THR A 66 -0.62 4.73 -11.14
C THR A 66 0.72 5.41 -10.91
N ASP A 67 0.67 6.57 -10.24
CA ASP A 67 1.88 7.30 -9.88
C ASP A 67 2.39 6.93 -8.49
N VAL A 68 1.77 5.96 -7.85
CA VAL A 68 2.15 5.57 -6.50
C VAL A 68 3.56 4.97 -6.50
N GLN A 69 4.29 5.25 -5.44
CA GLN A 69 5.64 4.73 -5.23
C GLN A 69 5.60 3.58 -4.25
N ILE A 70 6.13 2.43 -4.64
CA ILE A 70 6.23 1.29 -3.71
C ILE A 70 7.49 1.46 -2.90
N LEU A 71 7.34 1.65 -1.59
CA LEU A 71 8.48 1.82 -0.69
C LEU A 71 8.92 0.49 -0.10
N SER A 72 7.99 -0.44 0.08
CA SER A 72 8.31 -1.73 0.68
C SER A 72 7.21 -2.74 0.31
N LEU A 73 7.62 -3.97 0.07
CA LEU A 73 6.70 -5.09 -0.10
C LEU A 73 7.32 -6.27 0.59
N ARG A 74 6.68 -6.79 1.64
CA ARG A 74 7.23 -7.86 2.45
C ARG A 74 6.17 -8.86 2.83
N TYR A 75 6.64 -9.99 3.31
CA TYR A 75 5.78 -11.07 3.81
C TYR A 75 6.15 -11.34 5.26
N PRO A 76 5.58 -10.58 6.22
CA PRO A 76 5.94 -10.75 7.63
C PRO A 76 5.68 -12.15 8.14
N THR A 77 4.63 -12.81 7.61
CA THR A 77 4.40 -14.23 7.83
C THR A 77 4.04 -14.84 6.48
N GLU A 78 3.95 -16.16 6.42
CA GLU A 78 3.69 -16.82 5.13
C GLU A 78 2.32 -16.52 4.57
N ASN A 79 1.39 -16.03 5.41
CA ASN A 79 0.03 -15.74 4.96
C ASN A 79 -0.29 -14.26 4.99
N LEU A 80 0.73 -13.42 5.07
CA LEU A 80 0.49 -11.99 5.22
C LEU A 80 1.40 -11.21 4.28
N THR A 81 0.78 -10.29 3.54
CA THR A 81 1.51 -9.36 2.68
C THR A 81 1.41 -7.98 3.30
N GLU A 82 2.54 -7.30 3.41
CA GLU A 82 2.59 -5.93 3.88
C GLU A 82 3.22 -5.07 2.80
N VAL A 83 2.54 -3.99 2.42
CA VAL A 83 3.12 -3.03 1.50
C VAL A 83 3.12 -1.66 2.16
N ILE A 84 4.15 -0.87 1.85
CA ILE A 84 4.22 0.53 2.24
C ILE A 84 4.40 1.31 0.96
N LEU A 85 3.55 2.28 0.75
CA LEU A 85 3.56 3.03 -0.50
C LEU A 85 3.35 4.50 -0.22
N ARG A 86 3.72 5.31 -1.21
CA ARG A 86 3.56 6.76 -1.12
C ARG A 86 2.73 7.24 -2.31
N GLY A 87 1.73 8.09 -2.01
CA GLY A 87 0.89 8.67 -3.03
C GLY A 87 1.65 9.63 -3.93
N PRO A 88 0.98 10.18 -4.91
CA PRO A 88 -0.44 10.01 -5.20
C PRO A 88 -0.71 8.72 -5.96
N ALA A 89 -1.93 8.23 -5.87
CA ALA A 89 -2.32 7.03 -6.59
C ALA A 89 -3.30 7.36 -7.69
N ARG A 90 -3.05 8.46 -8.37
CA ARG A 90 -3.88 8.91 -9.48
C ARG A 90 -3.39 8.30 -10.78
N LEU A 91 -4.30 8.18 -11.71
CA LEU A 91 -3.89 7.76 -13.03
C LEU A 91 -3.02 8.84 -13.64
N PRO A 92 -1.95 8.46 -14.29
CA PRO A 92 -1.11 9.45 -14.96
C PRO A 92 -1.90 10.09 -16.09
N HIS A 93 -1.89 11.36 -16.26
CA HIS A 93 -2.61 11.95 -17.27
C HIS A 93 -2.74 13.37 -17.29
N ARG A 94 -2.64 13.30 -17.01
CA ARG A 94 -2.61 14.21 -16.93
C ARG A 94 -2.38 15.08 -17.60
N ILE A 95 -2.65 15.25 -17.99
CA ILE A 95 -2.48 16.01 -18.47
C ILE A 95 -2.66 16.95 -18.75
N SER A 96 -2.77 17.02 -18.67
CA SER A 96 -2.78 17.86 -18.85
C SER A 96 -2.72 18.64 -19.12
N THR A 97 -2.79 18.74 -19.22
CA THR A 97 -2.79 19.49 -19.42
C THR A 97 -3.04 19.99 -19.62
#